data_11aa45b2041f3b2ffb880f3630bbe2de
#
_entry.id   11aa45b2041f3b2ffb880f3630bbe2de
#
_cell.length_a   1.000
_cell.length_b   1.000
_cell.length_c   1.000
_cell.angle_alpha   90.00
_cell.angle_beta   90.00
_cell.angle_gamma   90.00
#
_symmetry.space_group_name_H-M   'P 1'
#
loop_
_entity.id
_entity.type
_entity.pdbx_description
1 polymer ?
#
loop_
_entity_poly.entity_id
_entity_poly.type
_entity_poly.pdbx_seq_one_letter_code
_entity_poly.pdbx_strand_id
1 'polypeptide(L)'
;MDVHMVDQVLARYKCGSNTAVRFKLVQCHKDILDNGKEFHPSFSHQFFGDKSILTAMNISAFYSARYDLHLYYHGGSLLTYMGLKHDGEVNSKVVDGVQPDPVLSVIAEKYPAGCMTNLDEFIAKLPEEAKFMPMGELLHSYKCNDTEYEIYKADVTTPRLKDYHERLQTFLLFEKRKEAGDTHYSIVGYMTVYQYYAYPDKIRPRISQMLILPPFQKQGHGAQLLLTVDKFYVQDPQVLDITVEDPSYDFMRLRDYVDALRCRDLSVFSPENIRNGFSDRMVAQARKELKINKVQCRRVYEILRLRVTDLSNAEEYKSFRLGVKNRLNVPFQKEKADIEKLKVLLKPEEFSATATLQSTQERIQYLDQLYQELEEHYKKTIERIAAV
;
A
#
# COMPACT_ATOMS: atom_id res chain seq x y z
N MET A 1 -32.69 21.74 -24.73
CA MET A 1 -31.40 21.35 -25.36
C MET A 1 -31.36 19.83 -25.43
N ASP A 2 -30.98 19.30 -26.60
CA ASP A 2 -30.89 17.82 -26.74
C ASP A 2 -29.85 17.25 -25.75
N VAL A 3 -30.15 16.15 -25.11
CA VAL A 3 -29.29 15.51 -24.11
C VAL A 3 -27.84 15.32 -24.62
N HIS A 4 -27.71 15.01 -25.90
CA HIS A 4 -26.41 14.85 -26.58
C HIS A 4 -25.61 16.17 -26.72
N MET A 5 -26.29 17.30 -26.89
CA MET A 5 -25.63 18.61 -26.89
C MET A 5 -25.19 19.03 -25.49
N VAL A 6 -25.98 18.72 -24.47
CA VAL A 6 -25.64 19.00 -23.09
C VAL A 6 -24.37 18.22 -22.66
N ASP A 7 -24.27 16.93 -23.00
CA ASP A 7 -23.10 16.13 -22.72
C ASP A 7 -21.84 16.62 -23.45
N GLN A 8 -21.95 17.09 -24.68
CA GLN A 8 -20.81 17.66 -25.40
C GLN A 8 -20.34 18.99 -24.82
N VAL A 9 -21.24 19.81 -24.32
CA VAL A 9 -20.90 21.07 -23.63
C VAL A 9 -20.25 20.75 -22.27
N LEU A 10 -20.81 19.84 -21.50
CA LEU A 10 -20.29 19.43 -20.20
C LEU A 10 -18.93 18.70 -20.31
N ALA A 11 -18.68 18.00 -21.41
CA ALA A 11 -17.39 17.33 -21.61
C ALA A 11 -16.19 18.30 -21.60
N ARG A 12 -16.40 19.56 -21.99
CA ARG A 12 -15.36 20.62 -21.94
C ARG A 12 -15.00 21.06 -20.52
N TYR A 13 -15.90 20.81 -19.57
CA TYR A 13 -15.75 21.19 -18.16
C TYR A 13 -15.40 20.00 -17.28
N LYS A 14 -15.17 18.81 -17.84
CA LYS A 14 -14.78 17.62 -17.11
C LYS A 14 -13.27 17.44 -17.18
N CYS A 15 -12.59 17.35 -16.03
CA CYS A 15 -11.19 16.99 -15.98
C CYS A 15 -10.97 15.84 -14.98
N GLY A 16 -9.97 14.99 -15.25
CA GLY A 16 -9.62 13.89 -14.36
C GLY A 16 -8.91 14.40 -13.11
N SER A 17 -9.36 13.98 -11.94
CA SER A 17 -8.74 14.38 -10.67
C SER A 17 -7.27 13.97 -10.56
N ASN A 18 -6.86 12.82 -11.13
CA ASN A 18 -5.46 12.39 -11.12
C ASN A 18 -4.52 13.35 -11.89
N THR A 19 -5.03 14.12 -12.84
CA THR A 19 -4.25 15.12 -13.60
C THR A 19 -4.42 16.53 -13.05
N ALA A 20 -5.56 16.81 -12.42
CA ALA A 20 -5.90 18.12 -11.90
C ALA A 20 -5.29 18.38 -10.51
N VAL A 21 -5.08 17.34 -9.71
CA VAL A 21 -4.52 17.47 -8.35
C VAL A 21 -2.99 17.44 -8.42
N ARG A 22 -2.37 18.49 -7.88
CA ARG A 22 -0.92 18.67 -7.80
C ARG A 22 -0.49 18.70 -6.35
N PHE A 23 0.28 17.71 -5.95
CA PHE A 23 0.89 17.64 -4.63
C PHE A 23 2.31 18.17 -4.66
N LYS A 24 2.74 18.81 -3.57
CA LYS A 24 4.12 19.24 -3.38
C LYS A 24 4.51 19.16 -1.90
N LEU A 25 5.69 18.59 -1.62
CA LEU A 25 6.32 18.71 -0.31
C LEU A 25 7.25 19.92 -0.32
N VAL A 26 7.04 20.84 0.61
CA VAL A 26 7.67 22.15 0.66
C VAL A 26 8.45 22.29 1.96
N GLN A 27 9.71 22.70 1.88
CA GLN A 27 10.52 23.08 3.03
C GLN A 27 10.76 24.59 3.10
N CYS A 28 10.84 25.21 1.93
CA CYS A 28 11.08 26.65 1.82
C CYS A 28 10.37 27.24 0.59
N HIS A 29 10.35 28.56 0.48
CA HIS A 29 9.71 29.26 -0.64
C HIS A 29 10.22 28.81 -2.02
N LYS A 30 11.49 28.43 -2.16
CA LYS A 30 12.06 27.94 -3.43
C LYS A 30 11.35 26.66 -3.93
N ASP A 31 10.94 25.80 -3.03
CA ASP A 31 10.25 24.55 -3.38
C ASP A 31 8.89 24.80 -4.04
N ILE A 32 8.23 25.89 -3.65
CA ILE A 32 6.93 26.29 -4.25
C ILE A 32 7.11 26.63 -5.73
N LEU A 33 8.23 27.27 -6.07
CA LEU A 33 8.55 27.70 -7.43
C LEU A 33 9.11 26.55 -8.29
N ASP A 34 9.55 25.46 -7.69
CA ASP A 34 10.14 24.32 -8.38
C ASP A 34 9.04 23.35 -8.85
N ASN A 35 8.72 23.37 -10.12
CA ASN A 35 7.73 22.47 -10.74
C ASN A 35 8.25 21.00 -10.80
N GLY A 36 9.56 20.77 -10.69
CA GLY A 36 10.13 19.41 -10.64
C GLY A 36 9.77 18.63 -9.37
N LYS A 37 9.31 19.33 -8.33
CA LYS A 37 8.86 18.74 -7.06
C LYS A 37 7.37 18.41 -7.03
N GLU A 38 6.63 18.68 -8.10
CA GLU A 38 5.22 18.32 -8.19
C GLU A 38 5.05 16.83 -8.46
N PHE A 39 4.05 16.25 -7.84
CA PHE A 39 3.60 14.89 -8.12
C PHE A 39 2.08 14.81 -8.10
N HIS A 40 1.56 13.79 -8.78
CA HIS A 40 0.13 13.56 -8.95
C HIS A 40 -0.32 12.31 -8.20
N PRO A 41 -1.59 12.19 -7.83
CA PRO A 41 -2.12 10.95 -7.27
C PRO A 41 -2.06 9.83 -8.31
N SER A 42 -1.71 8.62 -7.87
CA SER A 42 -1.72 7.43 -8.75
C SER A 42 -3.14 6.98 -9.05
N PHE A 43 -4.06 7.24 -8.13
CA PHE A 43 -5.49 6.97 -8.27
C PHE A 43 -6.29 7.92 -7.37
N SER A 44 -7.55 8.11 -7.69
CA SER A 44 -8.49 8.86 -6.85
C SER A 44 -9.84 8.15 -6.80
N HIS A 45 -10.51 8.29 -5.67
CA HIS A 45 -11.90 7.88 -5.54
C HIS A 45 -12.82 8.97 -6.09
N GLN A 46 -14.02 8.60 -6.53
CA GLN A 46 -15.03 9.55 -6.92
C GLN A 46 -15.56 10.30 -5.68
N PHE A 47 -15.39 11.61 -5.66
CA PHE A 47 -15.90 12.48 -4.59
C PHE A 47 -17.20 13.18 -4.95
N PHE A 48 -17.44 13.39 -6.24
CA PHE A 48 -18.56 14.18 -6.80
C PHE A 48 -19.27 13.40 -7.90
N GLY A 49 -20.53 13.75 -8.13
CA GLY A 49 -21.36 13.22 -9.21
C GLY A 49 -22.31 12.12 -8.77
N ASP A 50 -23.40 11.95 -9.55
CA ASP A 50 -24.39 10.91 -9.33
C ASP A 50 -23.81 9.55 -9.75
N LYS A 51 -23.91 8.56 -8.84
CA LYS A 51 -23.44 7.19 -9.08
C LYS A 51 -24.06 6.54 -10.32
N SER A 52 -25.20 7.03 -10.80
CA SER A 52 -25.93 6.47 -11.93
C SER A 52 -25.34 6.78 -13.30
N ILE A 53 -24.55 7.84 -13.44
CA ILE A 53 -24.05 8.30 -14.76
C ILE A 53 -22.57 7.95 -15.00
N LEU A 54 -21.76 7.72 -13.97
CA LEU A 54 -20.30 7.59 -14.07
C LEU A 54 -19.73 6.26 -13.58
N THR A 55 -20.56 5.23 -13.41
CA THR A 55 -20.12 3.91 -12.87
C THR A 55 -19.17 3.13 -13.80
N ALA A 56 -18.96 3.59 -15.03
CA ALA A 56 -18.14 2.87 -16.01
C ALA A 56 -16.67 3.33 -16.11
N MET A 57 -16.30 4.46 -15.49
CA MET A 57 -14.91 4.94 -15.49
C MET A 57 -14.57 5.51 -14.10
N ASN A 58 -13.47 5.05 -13.51
CA ASN A 58 -12.87 5.56 -12.26
C ASN A 58 -12.35 7.01 -12.40
N ILE A 59 -13.16 7.93 -12.89
CA ILE A 59 -12.79 9.32 -13.14
C ILE A 59 -13.65 10.18 -12.22
N SER A 60 -13.08 10.72 -11.16
CA SER A 60 -13.64 11.87 -10.48
C SER A 60 -13.57 13.05 -11.47
N ALA A 61 -14.71 13.44 -12.01
CA ALA A 61 -14.76 14.55 -12.95
C ALA A 61 -15.11 15.83 -12.20
N PHE A 62 -14.30 16.86 -12.35
CA PHE A 62 -14.62 18.22 -11.94
C PHE A 62 -15.32 18.95 -13.09
N TYR A 63 -16.44 19.59 -12.81
CA TYR A 63 -17.16 20.39 -13.80
C TYR A 63 -16.53 21.78 -13.96
N SER A 64 -15.27 21.82 -14.43
CA SER A 64 -14.60 23.05 -14.82
C SER A 64 -13.51 22.80 -15.86
N ALA A 65 -13.32 23.75 -16.77
CA ALA A 65 -12.25 23.68 -17.74
C ALA A 65 -10.91 23.93 -17.05
N ARG A 66 -9.99 22.98 -17.14
CA ARG A 66 -8.65 23.03 -16.51
C ARG A 66 -8.69 23.41 -15.02
N TYR A 67 -8.96 22.44 -14.19
CA TYR A 67 -8.71 22.56 -12.77
C TYR A 67 -7.23 22.25 -12.45
N ASP A 68 -6.59 23.16 -11.74
CA ASP A 68 -5.31 22.95 -11.08
C ASP A 68 -5.50 23.11 -9.57
N LEU A 69 -5.72 22.00 -8.86
CA LEU A 69 -5.82 21.97 -7.41
C LEU A 69 -4.43 21.76 -6.84
N HIS A 70 -3.90 22.79 -6.19
CA HIS A 70 -2.59 22.75 -5.53
C HIS A 70 -2.75 22.38 -4.07
N LEU A 71 -2.13 21.28 -3.65
CA LEU A 71 -2.05 20.82 -2.27
C LEU A 71 -0.60 20.77 -1.86
N TYR A 72 -0.14 21.81 -1.14
CA TYR A 72 1.23 21.92 -0.67
C TYR A 72 1.29 21.59 0.81
N TYR A 73 2.24 20.73 1.18
CA TYR A 73 2.45 20.31 2.55
C TYR A 73 3.86 20.69 2.98
N HIS A 74 4.00 21.34 4.14
CA HIS A 74 5.31 21.42 4.76
C HIS A 74 5.82 20.00 5.05
N GLY A 75 7.04 19.68 4.58
CA GLY A 75 7.55 18.32 4.56
C GLY A 75 7.58 17.62 5.92
N GLY A 76 7.83 18.36 7.00
CA GLY A 76 7.87 17.83 8.36
C GLY A 76 6.51 17.84 9.06
N SER A 77 5.97 19.02 9.30
CA SER A 77 4.77 19.22 10.13
C SER A 77 3.45 18.93 9.42
N LEU A 78 3.47 18.80 8.09
CA LEU A 78 2.30 18.66 7.24
C LEU A 78 1.33 19.86 7.30
N LEU A 79 1.81 21.04 7.72
CA LEU A 79 1.06 22.28 7.53
C LEU A 79 0.62 22.36 6.07
N THR A 80 -0.66 22.54 5.82
CA THR A 80 -1.26 22.37 4.49
C THR A 80 -1.71 23.71 3.91
N TYR A 81 -1.33 23.98 2.65
CA TYR A 81 -1.92 24.99 1.80
C TYR A 81 -2.78 24.30 0.73
N MET A 82 -3.95 24.87 0.47
CA MET A 82 -4.86 24.45 -0.58
C MET A 82 -5.21 25.64 -1.47
N GLY A 83 -4.86 25.57 -2.72
CA GLY A 83 -5.18 26.57 -3.75
C GLY A 83 -5.81 25.95 -4.96
N LEU A 84 -6.75 26.67 -5.58
CA LEU A 84 -7.45 26.24 -6.78
C LEU A 84 -7.30 27.29 -7.85
N LYS A 85 -6.91 26.87 -9.05
CA LYS A 85 -6.91 27.68 -10.27
C LYS A 85 -7.79 27.00 -11.31
N HIS A 86 -8.55 27.76 -12.05
CA HIS A 86 -9.37 27.28 -13.16
C HIS A 86 -9.50 28.34 -14.25
N ASP A 87 -9.65 27.91 -15.50
CA ASP A 87 -9.81 28.81 -16.65
C ASP A 87 -11.29 29.23 -16.86
N GLY A 88 -12.23 28.55 -16.19
CA GLY A 88 -13.66 28.87 -16.26
C GLY A 88 -14.50 27.81 -15.57
N GLU A 89 -15.68 28.21 -15.13
CA GLU A 89 -16.65 27.33 -14.49
C GLU A 89 -17.91 27.16 -15.34
N VAL A 90 -18.55 26.01 -15.20
CA VAL A 90 -19.90 25.82 -15.75
C VAL A 90 -20.83 26.86 -15.13
N ASN A 91 -21.58 27.53 -16.01
CA ASN A 91 -22.58 28.50 -15.56
C ASN A 91 -23.99 27.91 -15.80
N SER A 92 -24.86 27.98 -14.79
CA SER A 92 -26.23 27.52 -14.87
C SER A 92 -27.04 28.20 -16.03
N LYS A 93 -26.56 29.34 -16.57
CA LYS A 93 -27.11 29.97 -17.79
C LYS A 93 -26.74 29.24 -19.09
N VAL A 94 -25.64 28.44 -19.05
CA VAL A 94 -25.15 27.68 -20.22
C VAL A 94 -25.76 26.28 -20.22
N VAL A 95 -25.87 25.65 -19.05
CA VAL A 95 -26.52 24.35 -18.88
C VAL A 95 -27.42 24.43 -17.66
N ASP A 96 -28.74 24.45 -17.94
CA ASP A 96 -29.76 24.60 -16.91
C ASP A 96 -29.65 23.48 -15.85
N GLY A 97 -29.62 23.89 -14.57
CA GLY A 97 -29.53 22.98 -13.43
C GLY A 97 -28.15 22.43 -13.06
N VAL A 98 -27.09 22.75 -13.83
CA VAL A 98 -25.72 22.31 -13.52
C VAL A 98 -24.95 23.41 -12.79
N GLN A 99 -24.39 23.05 -11.65
CA GLN A 99 -23.54 23.90 -10.82
C GLN A 99 -22.11 23.34 -10.79
N PRO A 100 -21.07 24.20 -10.64
CA PRO A 100 -19.71 23.71 -10.44
C PRO A 100 -19.59 22.94 -9.10
N ASP A 101 -18.75 21.92 -9.08
CA ASP A 101 -18.52 21.15 -7.84
C ASP A 101 -17.83 22.01 -6.78
N PRO A 102 -18.27 21.95 -5.51
CA PRO A 102 -17.67 22.71 -4.41
C PRO A 102 -16.39 22.05 -3.89
N VAL A 103 -15.37 21.92 -4.78
CA VAL A 103 -14.15 21.11 -4.55
C VAL A 103 -13.41 21.53 -3.30
N LEU A 104 -13.17 22.84 -3.11
CA LEU A 104 -12.40 23.34 -1.97
C LEU A 104 -13.06 23.05 -0.64
N SER A 105 -14.38 23.27 -0.53
CA SER A 105 -15.10 23.03 0.74
C SER A 105 -15.14 21.56 1.11
N VAL A 106 -15.42 20.68 0.15
CA VAL A 106 -15.48 19.23 0.38
C VAL A 106 -14.11 18.66 0.76
N ILE A 107 -13.03 19.15 0.14
CA ILE A 107 -11.68 18.74 0.52
C ILE A 107 -11.29 19.32 1.88
N ALA A 108 -11.59 20.59 2.15
CA ALA A 108 -11.28 21.23 3.42
C ALA A 108 -11.93 20.50 4.63
N GLU A 109 -13.13 19.95 4.47
CA GLU A 109 -13.79 19.13 5.51
C GLU A 109 -12.99 17.86 5.88
N LYS A 110 -12.10 17.39 5.02
CA LYS A 110 -11.24 16.21 5.29
C LYS A 110 -9.97 16.56 6.07
N TYR A 111 -9.71 17.84 6.31
CA TYR A 111 -8.57 18.33 7.07
C TYR A 111 -8.99 18.82 8.47
N PRO A 112 -8.98 17.96 9.50
CA PRO A 112 -9.46 18.33 10.85
C PRO A 112 -8.64 19.47 11.48
N ALA A 113 -7.36 19.58 11.12
CA ALA A 113 -6.51 20.69 11.57
C ALA A 113 -6.67 21.98 10.75
N GLY A 114 -7.56 21.95 9.73
CA GLY A 114 -7.71 23.04 8.77
C GLY A 114 -6.65 23.07 7.69
N CYS A 115 -6.86 23.89 6.68
CA CYS A 115 -5.91 24.17 5.62
C CYS A 115 -5.86 25.67 5.34
N MET A 116 -4.72 26.16 4.93
CA MET A 116 -4.53 27.55 4.53
C MET A 116 -4.92 27.73 3.07
N THR A 117 -5.67 28.77 2.77
CA THR A 117 -6.05 29.13 1.40
C THR A 117 -5.27 30.34 0.87
N ASN A 118 -4.57 31.03 1.74
CA ASN A 118 -3.70 32.14 1.37
C ASN A 118 -2.25 31.63 1.27
N LEU A 119 -1.66 31.74 0.08
CA LEU A 119 -0.30 31.26 -0.20
C LEU A 119 0.75 32.09 0.55
N ASP A 120 0.57 33.41 0.62
CA ASP A 120 1.54 34.29 1.29
C ASP A 120 1.61 34.02 2.80
N GLU A 121 0.46 33.74 3.43
CA GLU A 121 0.40 33.34 4.83
C GLU A 121 1.07 31.96 5.05
N PHE A 122 0.88 31.04 4.13
CA PHE A 122 1.56 29.74 4.18
C PHE A 122 3.07 29.92 4.07
N ILE A 123 3.55 30.72 3.12
CA ILE A 123 4.98 31.03 2.93
C ILE A 123 5.57 31.67 4.20
N ALA A 124 4.84 32.59 4.81
CA ALA A 124 5.31 33.28 6.02
C ALA A 124 5.49 32.33 7.23
N LYS A 125 4.80 31.19 7.26
CA LYS A 125 4.94 30.18 8.32
C LYS A 125 6.07 29.20 8.09
N LEU A 126 6.53 28.99 6.86
CA LEU A 126 7.57 28.00 6.54
C LEU A 126 8.84 28.10 7.41
N PRO A 127 9.39 29.30 7.75
CA PRO A 127 10.56 29.39 8.60
C PRO A 127 10.35 28.89 10.03
N GLU A 128 9.13 28.99 10.56
CA GLU A 128 8.79 28.43 11.87
C GLU A 128 8.66 26.90 11.80
N GLU A 129 7.99 26.41 10.77
CA GLU A 129 7.80 24.97 10.52
C GLU A 129 9.10 24.24 10.19
N ALA A 130 10.13 24.95 9.69
CA ALA A 130 11.46 24.40 9.45
C ALA A 130 12.15 23.86 10.74
N LYS A 131 11.68 24.28 11.92
CA LYS A 131 12.13 23.76 13.23
C LYS A 131 11.48 22.44 13.63
N PHE A 132 10.65 21.86 12.77
CA PHE A 132 9.99 20.58 13.03
C PHE A 132 11.02 19.49 13.35
N MET A 133 10.74 18.74 14.40
CA MET A 133 11.47 17.52 14.76
C MET A 133 10.51 16.33 14.68
N PRO A 134 10.94 15.19 14.13
CA PRO A 134 10.14 13.97 14.13
C PRO A 134 9.70 13.58 15.55
N MET A 135 8.55 12.97 15.66
CA MET A 135 7.98 12.54 16.92
C MET A 135 8.22 11.04 17.14
N GLY A 136 8.34 10.64 18.41
CA GLY A 136 8.52 9.26 18.80
C GLY A 136 9.98 8.86 19.00
N GLU A 137 10.23 7.56 19.05
CA GLU A 137 11.54 6.94 19.28
C GLU A 137 12.23 6.66 17.96
N LEU A 138 13.47 7.13 17.77
CA LEU A 138 14.29 6.79 16.61
C LEU A 138 14.67 5.30 16.67
N LEU A 139 14.23 4.52 15.70
CA LEU A 139 14.55 3.09 15.59
C LEU A 139 15.71 2.81 14.67
N HIS A 140 15.83 3.54 13.57
CA HIS A 140 16.80 3.23 12.52
C HIS A 140 17.11 4.44 11.67
N SER A 141 18.41 4.58 11.30
CA SER A 141 18.88 5.55 10.31
C SER A 141 19.61 4.81 9.20
N TYR A 142 19.45 5.27 7.97
CA TYR A 142 20.14 4.72 6.82
C TYR A 142 20.40 5.79 5.76
N LYS A 143 21.29 5.50 4.81
CA LYS A 143 21.57 6.38 3.68
C LYS A 143 21.07 5.76 2.37
N CYS A 144 20.53 6.60 1.52
CA CYS A 144 20.16 6.27 0.16
C CYS A 144 20.51 7.47 -0.74
N ASN A 145 21.33 7.26 -1.77
CA ASN A 145 21.81 8.33 -2.66
C ASN A 145 22.35 9.57 -1.91
N ASP A 146 23.25 9.35 -0.94
CA ASP A 146 23.85 10.37 -0.07
C ASP A 146 22.89 11.14 0.86
N THR A 147 21.61 10.87 0.80
CA THR A 147 20.61 11.43 1.71
C THR A 147 20.38 10.49 2.90
N GLU A 148 20.28 11.07 4.09
CA GLU A 148 19.98 10.35 5.33
C GLU A 148 18.47 10.21 5.53
N TYR A 149 18.05 9.04 5.95
CA TYR A 149 16.64 8.70 6.26
C TYR A 149 16.55 8.11 7.66
N GLU A 150 15.51 8.48 8.37
CA GLU A 150 15.28 8.07 9.75
C GLU A 150 13.89 7.50 9.92
N ILE A 151 13.78 6.38 10.67
CA ILE A 151 12.52 5.71 10.97
C ILE A 151 12.24 5.84 12.45
N TYR A 152 11.12 6.45 12.78
CA TYR A 152 10.64 6.69 14.13
C TYR A 152 9.41 5.83 14.43
N LYS A 153 9.34 5.30 15.65
CA LYS A 153 8.13 4.66 16.20
C LYS A 153 7.43 5.64 17.11
N ALA A 154 6.17 5.81 16.88
CA ALA A 154 5.27 6.60 17.73
C ALA A 154 4.03 5.79 18.10
N ASP A 155 3.43 6.09 19.24
CA ASP A 155 2.20 5.49 19.73
C ASP A 155 1.31 6.52 20.41
N VAL A 156 0.18 6.08 20.95
CA VAL A 156 -0.82 6.94 21.61
C VAL A 156 -0.26 7.77 22.77
N THR A 157 0.86 7.38 23.39
CA THR A 157 1.52 8.15 24.44
C THR A 157 2.39 9.27 23.89
N THR A 158 2.69 9.22 22.58
CA THR A 158 3.50 10.23 21.90
C THR A 158 2.68 11.51 21.73
N PRO A 159 3.14 12.66 22.25
CA PRO A 159 2.48 13.94 22.01
C PRO A 159 2.25 14.16 20.51
N ARG A 160 1.10 14.72 20.13
CA ARG A 160 0.62 14.95 18.77
C ARG A 160 0.07 13.72 18.01
N LEU A 161 0.18 12.50 18.57
CA LEU A 161 -0.48 11.32 18.01
C LEU A 161 -1.74 10.90 18.78
N LYS A 162 -2.21 11.72 19.70
CA LYS A 162 -3.37 11.42 20.58
C LYS A 162 -4.68 11.12 19.84
N ASP A 163 -4.81 11.57 18.59
CA ASP A 163 -6.04 11.43 17.81
C ASP A 163 -6.09 10.10 17.03
N TYR A 164 -5.04 9.28 17.16
CA TYR A 164 -4.99 7.95 16.57
C TYR A 164 -5.43 6.88 17.59
N HIS A 165 -5.86 5.73 17.07
CA HIS A 165 -6.36 4.59 17.83
C HIS A 165 -5.44 4.16 18.99
N GLU A 166 -6.00 3.90 20.19
CA GLU A 166 -5.27 3.52 21.42
C GLU A 166 -4.33 2.31 21.28
N ARG A 167 -4.51 1.46 20.28
CA ARG A 167 -3.71 0.25 20.05
C ARG A 167 -2.91 0.27 18.77
N LEU A 168 -2.83 1.44 18.11
CA LEU A 168 -2.13 1.60 16.85
C LEU A 168 -0.72 2.11 17.11
N GLN A 169 0.29 1.34 16.68
CA GLN A 169 1.66 1.82 16.60
C GLN A 169 1.91 2.35 15.20
N THR A 170 2.51 3.52 15.12
CA THR A 170 2.82 4.19 13.85
C THR A 170 4.33 4.29 13.69
N PHE A 171 4.84 3.80 12.57
CA PHE A 171 6.23 3.92 12.17
C PHE A 171 6.33 4.97 11.08
N LEU A 172 7.07 6.04 11.33
CA LEU A 172 7.21 7.20 10.47
C LEU A 172 8.60 7.20 9.85
N LEU A 173 8.67 7.34 8.53
CA LEU A 173 9.92 7.44 7.79
C LEU A 173 10.11 8.87 7.31
N PHE A 174 11.23 9.48 7.67
CA PHE A 174 11.62 10.82 7.28
C PHE A 174 12.91 10.82 6.46
N GLU A 175 12.96 11.68 5.48
CA GLU A 175 14.19 12.17 4.88
C GLU A 175 14.78 13.26 5.79
N LYS A 176 16.08 13.22 6.01
CA LYS A 176 16.80 14.19 6.81
C LYS A 176 17.82 14.90 5.95
N ARG A 177 17.65 16.19 5.77
CA ARG A 177 18.56 17.05 5.00
C ARG A 177 19.21 18.10 5.88
N LYS A 178 20.47 18.40 5.60
CA LYS A 178 21.19 19.50 6.23
C LYS A 178 21.41 20.58 5.17
N GLU A 179 20.84 21.76 5.39
CA GLU A 179 20.99 22.92 4.51
C GLU A 179 21.38 24.13 5.34
N ALA A 180 22.46 24.82 4.95
CA ALA A 180 22.96 26.05 5.60
C ALA A 180 23.18 25.95 7.12
N GLY A 181 23.40 24.74 7.66
CA GLY A 181 23.60 24.49 9.10
C GLY A 181 22.34 24.00 9.83
N ASP A 182 21.18 24.13 9.23
CA ASP A 182 19.91 23.65 9.78
C ASP A 182 19.58 22.24 9.30
N THR A 183 18.85 21.50 10.12
CA THR A 183 18.37 20.15 9.80
C THR A 183 16.87 20.20 9.48
N HIS A 184 16.51 19.74 8.29
CA HIS A 184 15.14 19.70 7.82
C HIS A 184 14.67 18.24 7.66
N TYR A 185 13.44 18.00 8.02
CA TYR A 185 12.81 16.69 7.88
C TYR A 185 11.64 16.73 6.91
N SER A 186 11.56 15.75 6.00
CA SER A 186 10.42 15.56 5.09
C SER A 186 9.87 14.17 5.27
N ILE A 187 8.56 14.05 5.40
CA ILE A 187 7.89 12.76 5.46
C ILE A 187 8.08 12.01 4.13
N VAL A 188 8.49 10.77 4.23
CA VAL A 188 8.69 9.86 3.09
C VAL A 188 7.58 8.83 3.03
N GLY A 189 7.13 8.38 4.20
CA GLY A 189 6.09 7.37 4.30
C GLY A 189 5.79 6.98 5.74
N TYR A 190 4.85 6.06 5.89
CA TYR A 190 4.48 5.53 7.19
C TYR A 190 3.99 4.09 7.10
N MET A 191 3.96 3.42 8.26
CA MET A 191 3.34 2.13 8.46
C MET A 191 2.59 2.13 9.78
N THR A 192 1.37 1.60 9.79
CA THR A 192 0.58 1.42 11.02
C THR A 192 0.44 -0.05 11.37
N VAL A 193 0.55 -0.37 12.65
CA VAL A 193 0.50 -1.75 13.14
C VAL A 193 -0.42 -1.83 14.35
N TYR A 194 -1.41 -2.70 14.26
CA TYR A 194 -2.32 -3.00 15.37
C TYR A 194 -1.84 -4.25 16.12
N GLN A 195 -1.89 -4.21 17.46
CA GLN A 195 -1.48 -5.33 18.29
C GLN A 195 -2.69 -6.16 18.75
N TYR A 196 -2.86 -7.34 18.16
CA TYR A 196 -3.88 -8.30 18.57
C TYR A 196 -3.34 -9.21 19.69
N TYR A 197 -4.24 -9.53 20.61
CA TYR A 197 -3.96 -10.57 21.60
C TYR A 197 -3.89 -11.94 20.92
N ALA A 198 -2.92 -12.77 21.32
CA ALA A 198 -2.76 -14.14 20.87
C ALA A 198 -2.62 -15.06 22.11
N TYR A 199 -3.63 -15.92 22.31
CA TYR A 199 -3.68 -16.85 23.43
C TYR A 199 -2.41 -17.70 23.53
N PRO A 200 -1.87 -18.01 24.75
CA PRO A 200 -2.41 -17.60 26.06
C PRO A 200 -1.89 -16.23 26.54
N ASP A 201 -0.69 -15.80 26.15
CA ASP A 201 0.04 -14.66 26.71
C ASP A 201 0.87 -13.89 25.67
N LYS A 202 0.54 -14.06 24.38
CA LYS A 202 1.27 -13.48 23.26
C LYS A 202 0.49 -12.34 22.61
N ILE A 203 1.20 -11.58 21.78
CA ILE A 203 0.63 -10.60 20.87
C ILE A 203 0.92 -11.01 19.43
N ARG A 204 0.04 -10.57 18.53
CA ARG A 204 0.19 -10.75 17.09
C ARG A 204 0.06 -9.39 16.41
N PRO A 205 1.16 -8.71 16.16
CA PRO A 205 1.16 -7.49 15.39
C PRO A 205 0.56 -7.73 14.00
N ARG A 206 -0.33 -6.83 13.58
CA ARG A 206 -0.93 -6.84 12.25
C ARG A 206 -0.66 -5.51 11.57
N ILE A 207 0.10 -5.54 10.49
CA ILE A 207 0.32 -4.39 9.64
C ILE A 207 -1.01 -4.06 8.98
N SER A 208 -1.51 -2.84 9.21
CA SER A 208 -2.82 -2.38 8.70
C SER A 208 -2.68 -1.46 7.51
N GLN A 209 -1.75 -0.52 7.55
CA GLN A 209 -1.53 0.44 6.47
C GLN A 209 -0.04 0.61 6.22
N MET A 210 0.32 0.85 4.96
CA MET A 210 1.66 1.25 4.56
C MET A 210 1.57 2.16 3.35
N LEU A 211 2.26 3.29 3.41
CA LEU A 211 2.38 4.22 2.30
C LEU A 211 3.83 4.71 2.20
N ILE A 212 4.37 4.70 0.98
CA ILE A 212 5.54 5.47 0.60
C ILE A 212 5.06 6.51 -0.42
N LEU A 213 5.34 7.77 -0.16
CA LEU A 213 4.91 8.86 -1.03
C LEU A 213 5.52 8.73 -2.44
N PRO A 214 4.78 9.11 -3.49
CA PRO A 214 5.19 8.90 -4.89
C PRO A 214 6.63 9.33 -5.22
N PRO A 215 7.13 10.49 -4.76
CA PRO A 215 8.51 10.92 -5.07
C PRO A 215 9.59 9.96 -4.56
N PHE A 216 9.29 9.14 -3.54
CA PHE A 216 10.23 8.25 -2.86
C PHE A 216 10.03 6.77 -3.20
N GLN A 217 9.08 6.46 -4.07
CA GLN A 217 8.82 5.08 -4.49
C GLN A 217 9.96 4.52 -5.36
N LYS A 218 10.05 3.18 -5.41
CA LYS A 218 11.03 2.41 -6.21
C LYS A 218 12.51 2.67 -5.87
N GLN A 219 12.79 3.29 -4.71
CA GLN A 219 14.13 3.57 -4.22
C GLN A 219 14.55 2.67 -3.03
N GLY A 220 13.73 1.67 -2.67
CA GLY A 220 14.03 0.73 -1.58
C GLY A 220 13.46 1.13 -0.22
N HIS A 221 12.92 2.33 -0.06
CA HIS A 221 12.42 2.86 1.21
C HIS A 221 11.35 1.97 1.87
N GLY A 222 10.44 1.38 1.06
CA GLY A 222 9.45 0.44 1.57
C GLY A 222 10.08 -0.82 2.19
N ALA A 223 11.15 -1.34 1.61
CA ALA A 223 11.87 -2.48 2.16
C ALA A 223 12.58 -2.12 3.47
N GLN A 224 13.20 -0.95 3.56
CA GLN A 224 13.84 -0.46 4.79
C GLN A 224 12.83 -0.26 5.92
N LEU A 225 11.68 0.33 5.62
CA LEU A 225 10.61 0.51 6.60
C LEU A 225 10.10 -0.84 7.12
N LEU A 226 9.78 -1.79 6.23
CA LEU A 226 9.30 -3.12 6.62
C LEU A 226 10.37 -3.89 7.43
N LEU A 227 11.63 -3.88 6.98
CA LEU A 227 12.74 -4.51 7.71
C LEU A 227 12.93 -3.94 9.12
N THR A 228 12.78 -2.64 9.29
CA THR A 228 12.91 -1.98 10.59
C THR A 228 11.79 -2.38 11.53
N VAL A 229 10.56 -2.41 11.02
CA VAL A 229 9.37 -2.85 11.78
C VAL A 229 9.50 -4.33 12.17
N ASP A 230 9.94 -5.18 11.25
CA ASP A 230 10.18 -6.59 11.52
C ASP A 230 11.26 -6.79 12.59
N LYS A 231 12.39 -6.10 12.48
CA LYS A 231 13.48 -6.16 13.49
C LYS A 231 13.00 -5.72 14.86
N PHE A 232 12.18 -4.67 14.93
CA PHE A 232 11.59 -4.21 16.17
C PHE A 232 10.78 -5.31 16.84
N TYR A 233 9.87 -5.97 16.11
CA TYR A 233 9.02 -7.03 16.68
C TYR A 233 9.74 -8.36 16.89
N VAL A 234 10.79 -8.65 16.16
CA VAL A 234 11.61 -9.87 16.39
C VAL A 234 12.24 -9.86 17.78
N GLN A 235 12.62 -8.70 18.29
CA GLN A 235 13.25 -8.56 19.63
C GLN A 235 12.25 -8.76 20.76
N ASP A 236 10.96 -8.64 20.52
CA ASP A 236 9.93 -8.82 21.53
C ASP A 236 9.55 -10.29 21.69
N PRO A 237 9.84 -10.92 22.87
CA PRO A 237 9.50 -12.31 23.14
C PRO A 237 7.99 -12.55 23.25
N GLN A 238 7.18 -11.51 23.46
CA GLN A 238 5.72 -11.62 23.50
C GLN A 238 5.12 -11.75 22.10
N VAL A 239 5.83 -11.36 21.07
CA VAL A 239 5.36 -11.48 19.69
C VAL A 239 5.39 -12.93 19.23
N LEU A 240 4.22 -13.45 18.85
CA LEU A 240 4.05 -14.78 18.27
C LEU A 240 4.50 -14.81 16.80
N ASP A 241 3.84 -14.04 15.98
CA ASP A 241 4.14 -13.83 14.55
C ASP A 241 3.52 -12.51 14.04
N ILE A 242 3.99 -12.02 12.88
CA ILE A 242 3.51 -10.80 12.27
C ILE A 242 2.55 -11.15 11.13
N THR A 243 1.37 -10.50 11.13
CA THR A 243 0.34 -10.66 10.09
C THR A 243 0.11 -9.37 9.33
N VAL A 244 -0.67 -9.42 8.26
CA VAL A 244 -1.04 -8.25 7.44
C VAL A 244 -2.53 -8.29 7.18
N GLU A 245 -3.17 -7.13 7.17
CA GLU A 245 -4.58 -6.96 6.86
C GLU A 245 -4.73 -6.62 5.37
N ASP A 246 -5.54 -7.40 4.66
CA ASP A 246 -5.89 -7.24 3.25
C ASP A 246 -4.74 -6.67 2.37
N PRO A 247 -3.60 -7.38 2.26
CA PRO A 247 -2.43 -6.84 1.60
C PRO A 247 -2.67 -6.59 0.11
N SER A 248 -2.33 -5.39 -0.37
CA SER A 248 -2.27 -5.10 -1.79
C SER A 248 -1.23 -5.99 -2.49
N TYR A 249 -1.36 -6.13 -3.81
CA TYR A 249 -0.42 -6.91 -4.61
C TYR A 249 1.02 -6.40 -4.48
N ASP A 250 1.21 -5.07 -4.47
CA ASP A 250 2.53 -4.46 -4.32
C ASP A 250 3.12 -4.69 -2.93
N PHE A 251 2.29 -4.65 -1.88
CA PHE A 251 2.74 -4.99 -0.53
C PHE A 251 3.12 -6.47 -0.42
N MET A 252 2.36 -7.38 -1.02
CA MET A 252 2.72 -8.80 -1.05
C MET A 252 4.08 -9.03 -1.73
N ARG A 253 4.34 -8.35 -2.84
CA ARG A 253 5.64 -8.39 -3.54
C ARG A 253 6.79 -7.88 -2.68
N LEU A 254 6.56 -6.78 -1.99
CA LEU A 254 7.54 -6.21 -1.08
C LEU A 254 7.86 -7.18 0.07
N ARG A 255 6.82 -7.72 0.69
CA ARG A 255 6.94 -8.67 1.80
C ARG A 255 7.62 -9.96 1.38
N ASP A 256 7.24 -10.53 0.24
CA ASP A 256 7.86 -11.74 -0.30
C ASP A 256 9.37 -11.55 -0.52
N TYR A 257 9.78 -10.39 -1.05
CA TYR A 257 11.19 -10.04 -1.20
C TYR A 257 11.93 -9.95 0.13
N VAL A 258 11.39 -9.19 1.08
CA VAL A 258 12.01 -8.96 2.39
C VAL A 258 12.12 -10.26 3.18
N ASP A 259 11.05 -11.05 3.23
CA ASP A 259 11.00 -12.29 3.99
C ASP A 259 11.87 -13.39 3.34
N ALA A 260 11.91 -13.47 2.02
CA ALA A 260 12.78 -14.42 1.32
C ALA A 260 14.27 -14.07 1.52
N LEU A 261 14.62 -12.80 1.50
CA LEU A 261 15.98 -12.33 1.79
C LEU A 261 16.43 -12.74 3.21
N ARG A 262 15.56 -12.58 4.20
CA ARG A 262 15.84 -12.94 5.60
C ARG A 262 15.88 -14.45 5.83
N CYS A 263 15.00 -15.21 5.18
CA CYS A 263 14.92 -16.66 5.32
C CYS A 263 16.06 -17.40 4.63
N ARG A 264 16.65 -16.86 3.54
CA ARG A 264 17.72 -17.53 2.81
C ARG A 264 18.93 -17.86 3.68
N ASP A 265 19.14 -17.07 4.74
CA ASP A 265 20.28 -17.20 5.65
C ASP A 265 20.02 -18.20 6.80
N LEU A 266 18.79 -18.70 6.93
CA LEU A 266 18.45 -19.72 7.92
C LEU A 266 18.81 -21.12 7.41
N SER A 267 19.46 -21.93 8.25
CA SER A 267 19.92 -23.27 7.88
C SER A 267 18.83 -24.21 7.38
N VAL A 268 17.58 -24.05 7.88
CA VAL A 268 16.44 -24.85 7.40
C VAL A 268 16.02 -24.53 5.97
N PHE A 269 16.42 -23.38 5.43
CA PHE A 269 16.22 -22.99 4.03
C PHE A 269 17.47 -23.20 3.17
N SER A 270 18.43 -24.05 3.61
CA SER A 270 19.53 -24.45 2.74
C SER A 270 19.01 -25.14 1.47
N PRO A 271 19.74 -25.08 0.34
CA PRO A 271 19.32 -25.73 -0.90
C PRO A 271 18.95 -27.20 -0.76
N GLU A 272 19.65 -27.92 0.12
CA GLU A 272 19.39 -29.35 0.40
C GLU A 272 18.02 -29.52 1.11
N ASN A 273 17.78 -28.75 2.16
CA ASN A 273 16.52 -28.82 2.92
C ASN A 273 15.33 -28.39 2.05
N ILE A 274 15.50 -27.36 1.22
CA ILE A 274 14.46 -26.88 0.29
C ILE A 274 14.10 -27.99 -0.72
N ARG A 275 15.06 -28.73 -1.25
CA ARG A 275 14.79 -29.83 -2.21
C ARG A 275 14.00 -30.98 -1.56
N ASN A 276 14.19 -31.23 -0.26
CA ASN A 276 13.47 -32.24 0.49
C ASN A 276 11.99 -31.91 0.74
N GLY A 277 11.56 -30.68 0.44
CA GLY A 277 10.17 -30.25 0.56
C GLY A 277 9.92 -29.30 1.74
N PHE A 278 8.70 -28.77 1.80
CA PHE A 278 8.26 -27.89 2.87
C PHE A 278 8.04 -28.67 4.17
N SER A 279 8.58 -28.18 5.27
CA SER A 279 8.51 -28.87 6.56
C SER A 279 8.02 -27.97 7.69
N ASP A 280 7.43 -28.57 8.74
CA ASP A 280 7.06 -27.85 9.96
C ASP A 280 8.29 -27.29 10.71
N ARG A 281 9.48 -27.87 10.48
CA ARG A 281 10.74 -27.34 11.02
C ARG A 281 11.06 -25.97 10.42
N MET A 282 10.82 -25.76 9.12
CA MET A 282 10.95 -24.44 8.47
C MET A 282 10.00 -23.42 9.10
N VAL A 283 8.75 -23.84 9.32
CA VAL A 283 7.73 -22.97 9.97
C VAL A 283 8.13 -22.60 11.39
N ALA A 284 8.58 -23.58 12.16
CA ALA A 284 8.98 -23.36 13.55
C ALA A 284 10.16 -22.39 13.67
N GLN A 285 11.20 -22.57 12.83
CA GLN A 285 12.39 -21.73 12.88
C GLN A 285 12.10 -20.32 12.33
N ALA A 286 11.39 -20.18 11.21
CA ALA A 286 11.00 -18.89 10.66
C ALA A 286 10.12 -18.09 11.64
N ARG A 287 9.21 -18.75 12.35
CA ARG A 287 8.41 -18.11 13.39
C ARG A 287 9.24 -17.69 14.59
N LYS A 288 10.12 -18.57 15.09
CA LYS A 288 10.95 -18.30 16.25
C LYS A 288 11.92 -17.15 16.02
N GLU A 289 12.64 -17.17 14.90
CA GLU A 289 13.75 -16.24 14.63
C GLU A 289 13.31 -14.97 13.90
N LEU A 290 12.28 -15.07 13.04
CA LEU A 290 11.87 -13.98 12.16
C LEU A 290 10.42 -13.53 12.34
N LYS A 291 9.65 -14.17 13.24
CA LYS A 291 8.22 -13.92 13.47
C LYS A 291 7.35 -14.08 12.21
N ILE A 292 7.78 -14.90 11.26
CA ILE A 292 7.06 -15.19 10.03
C ILE A 292 6.00 -16.27 10.30
N ASN A 293 4.73 -16.01 9.91
CA ASN A 293 3.65 -16.99 10.05
C ASN A 293 3.72 -18.12 9.02
N LYS A 294 2.96 -19.21 9.25
CA LYS A 294 3.00 -20.42 8.40
C LYS A 294 2.65 -20.14 6.92
N VAL A 295 1.69 -19.26 6.67
CA VAL A 295 1.24 -18.95 5.28
C VAL A 295 2.36 -18.24 4.52
N GLN A 296 2.95 -17.23 5.13
CA GLN A 296 4.06 -16.49 4.53
C GLN A 296 5.33 -17.34 4.42
N CYS A 297 5.62 -18.18 5.43
CA CYS A 297 6.72 -19.13 5.38
C CYS A 297 6.62 -20.09 4.18
N ARG A 298 5.39 -20.53 3.85
CA ARG A 298 5.15 -21.36 2.65
C ARG A 298 5.42 -20.61 1.35
N ARG A 299 5.03 -19.33 1.24
CA ARG A 299 5.34 -18.49 0.07
C ARG A 299 6.86 -18.32 -0.11
N VAL A 300 7.55 -17.99 0.99
CA VAL A 300 9.01 -17.87 0.99
C VAL A 300 9.69 -19.19 0.57
N TYR A 301 9.22 -20.32 1.09
CA TYR A 301 9.71 -21.61 0.66
C TYR A 301 9.55 -21.83 -0.86
N GLU A 302 8.40 -21.47 -1.43
CA GLU A 302 8.15 -21.63 -2.88
C GLU A 302 9.08 -20.74 -3.72
N ILE A 303 9.34 -19.50 -3.29
CA ILE A 303 10.30 -18.60 -3.95
C ILE A 303 11.70 -19.19 -3.92
N LEU A 304 12.16 -19.62 -2.74
CA LEU A 304 13.49 -20.20 -2.58
C LEU A 304 13.61 -21.59 -3.26
N ARG A 305 12.51 -22.35 -3.34
CA ARG A 305 12.46 -23.61 -4.08
C ARG A 305 12.60 -23.38 -5.58
N LEU A 306 11.90 -22.39 -6.15
CA LEU A 306 12.06 -22.01 -7.56
C LEU A 306 13.49 -21.58 -7.86
N ARG A 307 14.13 -20.84 -6.96
CA ARG A 307 15.51 -20.38 -7.09
C ARG A 307 16.53 -21.55 -7.23
N VAL A 308 16.28 -22.66 -6.54
CA VAL A 308 17.18 -23.83 -6.55
C VAL A 308 16.73 -24.93 -7.49
N THR A 309 15.60 -24.77 -8.17
CA THR A 309 15.07 -25.71 -9.17
C THR A 309 15.82 -25.56 -10.49
N ASP A 310 16.30 -26.66 -11.02
CA ASP A 310 16.84 -26.67 -12.38
C ASP A 310 15.70 -26.62 -13.40
N LEU A 311 15.55 -25.45 -14.04
CA LEU A 311 14.49 -25.22 -15.02
C LEU A 311 14.70 -26.03 -16.33
N SER A 312 15.90 -26.52 -16.58
CA SER A 312 16.20 -27.43 -17.71
C SER A 312 15.75 -28.87 -17.43
N ASN A 313 15.59 -29.24 -16.16
CA ASN A 313 15.08 -30.54 -15.75
C ASN A 313 13.53 -30.49 -15.66
N ALA A 314 12.89 -31.03 -16.71
CA ALA A 314 11.44 -31.03 -16.86
C ALA A 314 10.68 -31.68 -15.68
N GLU A 315 11.22 -32.75 -15.09
CA GLU A 315 10.59 -33.45 -13.98
C GLU A 315 10.72 -32.65 -12.66
N GLU A 316 11.87 -32.01 -12.42
CA GLU A 316 12.05 -31.16 -11.23
C GLU A 316 11.15 -29.94 -11.30
N TYR A 317 11.10 -29.26 -12.44
CA TYR A 317 10.19 -28.13 -12.66
C TYR A 317 8.72 -28.53 -12.56
N LYS A 318 8.33 -29.66 -13.14
CA LYS A 318 6.95 -30.19 -13.04
C LYS A 318 6.56 -30.48 -11.58
N SER A 319 7.46 -31.07 -10.81
CA SER A 319 7.25 -31.32 -9.36
C SER A 319 7.00 -30.00 -8.59
N PHE A 320 7.83 -28.98 -8.84
CA PHE A 320 7.64 -27.65 -8.27
C PHE A 320 6.28 -27.06 -8.65
N ARG A 321 5.97 -27.01 -9.96
CA ARG A 321 4.72 -26.46 -10.49
C ARG A 321 3.49 -27.12 -9.89
N LEU A 322 3.48 -28.45 -9.84
CA LEU A 322 2.36 -29.20 -9.24
C LEU A 322 2.23 -28.94 -7.75
N GLY A 323 3.33 -28.80 -7.03
CA GLY A 323 3.32 -28.45 -5.59
C GLY A 323 2.65 -27.10 -5.32
N VAL A 324 2.97 -26.08 -6.14
CA VAL A 324 2.34 -24.76 -6.05
C VAL A 324 0.85 -24.81 -6.44
N LYS A 325 0.53 -25.46 -7.58
CA LYS A 325 -0.88 -25.61 -8.03
C LYS A 325 -1.75 -26.35 -7.01
N ASN A 326 -1.20 -27.38 -6.35
CA ASN A 326 -1.91 -28.10 -5.30
C ASN A 326 -2.27 -27.16 -4.14
N ARG A 327 -1.34 -26.30 -3.71
CA ARG A 327 -1.63 -25.29 -2.68
C ARG A 327 -2.72 -24.30 -3.15
N LEU A 328 -2.61 -23.79 -4.36
CA LEU A 328 -3.60 -22.86 -4.93
C LEU A 328 -4.99 -23.51 -5.05
N ASN A 329 -5.06 -24.82 -5.22
CA ASN A 329 -6.32 -25.57 -5.33
C ASN A 329 -7.00 -25.82 -3.97
N VAL A 330 -6.31 -25.66 -2.83
CA VAL A 330 -6.87 -25.94 -1.50
C VAL A 330 -8.18 -25.19 -1.20
N PRO A 331 -8.31 -23.86 -1.48
CA PRO A 331 -9.55 -23.14 -1.26
C PRO A 331 -10.73 -23.75 -2.05
N PHE A 332 -10.51 -24.10 -3.31
CA PHE A 332 -11.54 -24.70 -4.17
C PHE A 332 -11.96 -26.10 -3.69
N GLN A 333 -11.02 -26.88 -3.15
CA GLN A 333 -11.34 -28.17 -2.54
C GLN A 333 -12.21 -28.01 -1.29
N LYS A 334 -11.92 -27.00 -0.46
CA LYS A 334 -12.76 -26.69 0.70
C LYS A 334 -14.14 -26.23 0.29
N GLU A 335 -14.24 -25.28 -0.63
CA GLU A 335 -15.51 -24.79 -1.17
C GLU A 335 -16.36 -25.94 -1.72
N LYS A 336 -15.76 -26.83 -2.53
CA LYS A 336 -16.44 -28.03 -3.03
C LYS A 336 -16.96 -28.90 -1.90
N ALA A 337 -16.14 -29.17 -0.88
CA ALA A 337 -16.54 -29.99 0.27
C ALA A 337 -17.66 -29.33 1.08
N ASP A 338 -17.64 -28.00 1.21
CA ASP A 338 -18.69 -27.26 1.92
C ASP A 338 -20.00 -27.21 1.10
N ILE A 339 -19.94 -27.08 -0.22
CA ILE A 339 -21.09 -27.20 -1.12
C ILE A 339 -21.71 -28.62 -1.06
N GLU A 340 -20.86 -29.65 -1.02
CA GLU A 340 -21.36 -31.03 -0.86
C GLU A 340 -22.10 -31.25 0.48
N LYS A 341 -21.61 -30.62 1.56
CA LYS A 341 -22.33 -30.63 2.85
C LYS A 341 -23.66 -29.88 2.77
N LEU A 342 -23.69 -28.70 2.13
CA LEU A 342 -24.91 -27.92 1.93
C LEU A 342 -25.93 -28.66 1.11
N LYS A 343 -25.52 -29.44 0.10
CA LYS A 343 -26.41 -30.29 -0.71
C LYS A 343 -27.17 -31.34 0.11
N VAL A 344 -26.57 -31.80 1.21
CA VAL A 344 -27.22 -32.77 2.12
C VAL A 344 -28.19 -32.07 3.08
N LEU A 345 -27.97 -30.77 3.37
CA LEU A 345 -28.71 -30.01 4.37
C LEU A 345 -29.86 -29.19 3.81
N LEU A 346 -29.77 -28.76 2.54
CA LEU A 346 -30.75 -27.90 1.88
C LEU A 346 -31.70 -28.70 0.97
N LYS A 347 -32.91 -28.15 0.78
CA LYS A 347 -33.83 -28.68 -0.23
C LYS A 347 -33.31 -28.46 -1.65
N PRO A 348 -33.62 -29.29 -2.64
CA PRO A 348 -33.10 -29.16 -4.01
C PRO A 348 -33.33 -27.80 -4.66
N GLU A 349 -34.45 -27.15 -4.36
CA GLU A 349 -34.82 -25.82 -4.87
C GLU A 349 -33.95 -24.70 -4.27
N GLU A 350 -33.65 -24.77 -2.97
CA GLU A 350 -32.79 -23.83 -2.25
C GLU A 350 -31.31 -24.00 -2.65
N PHE A 351 -30.90 -25.24 -2.90
CA PHE A 351 -29.53 -25.53 -3.33
C PHE A 351 -29.25 -25.02 -4.75
N SER A 352 -30.19 -25.17 -5.70
CA SER A 352 -30.02 -24.70 -7.08
C SER A 352 -29.89 -23.17 -7.19
N ALA A 353 -30.49 -22.44 -6.26
CA ALA A 353 -30.37 -20.96 -6.20
C ALA A 353 -29.04 -20.46 -5.62
N THR A 354 -28.35 -21.32 -4.85
CA THR A 354 -27.18 -20.88 -4.06
C THR A 354 -25.82 -21.39 -4.60
N ALA A 355 -25.82 -22.49 -5.35
CA ALA A 355 -24.59 -23.19 -5.73
C ALA A 355 -24.28 -23.09 -7.22
N THR A 356 -23.45 -22.12 -7.59
CA THR A 356 -22.81 -22.09 -8.93
C THR A 356 -21.45 -22.77 -8.83
N LEU A 357 -21.40 -24.08 -9.10
CA LEU A 357 -20.12 -24.81 -9.19
C LEU A 357 -19.41 -24.44 -10.50
N GLN A 358 -18.21 -23.93 -10.39
CA GLN A 358 -17.32 -23.81 -11.54
C GLN A 358 -17.04 -25.19 -12.16
N SER A 359 -17.04 -25.27 -13.47
CA SER A 359 -16.67 -26.51 -14.17
C SER A 359 -15.20 -26.88 -13.86
N THR A 360 -14.88 -28.17 -13.93
CA THR A 360 -13.50 -28.65 -13.73
C THR A 360 -12.54 -28.01 -14.73
N GLN A 361 -12.99 -27.73 -15.95
CA GLN A 361 -12.20 -27.09 -17.00
C GLN A 361 -11.88 -25.64 -16.67
N GLU A 362 -12.89 -24.86 -16.27
CA GLU A 362 -12.70 -23.46 -15.85
C GLU A 362 -11.76 -23.36 -14.65
N ARG A 363 -11.89 -24.25 -13.67
CA ARG A 363 -10.98 -24.32 -12.53
C ARG A 363 -9.54 -24.60 -12.92
N ILE A 364 -9.31 -25.53 -13.86
CA ILE A 364 -7.95 -25.85 -14.35
C ILE A 364 -7.35 -24.62 -15.04
N GLN A 365 -8.11 -23.94 -15.91
CA GLN A 365 -7.65 -22.73 -16.58
C GLN A 365 -7.34 -21.60 -15.59
N TYR A 366 -8.21 -21.38 -14.61
CA TYR A 366 -8.02 -20.39 -13.58
C TYR A 366 -6.76 -20.66 -12.71
N LEU A 367 -6.57 -21.93 -12.31
CA LEU A 367 -5.36 -22.33 -11.56
C LEU A 367 -4.09 -22.17 -12.40
N ASP A 368 -4.17 -22.36 -13.72
CA ASP A 368 -3.04 -22.15 -14.60
C ASP A 368 -2.68 -20.68 -14.70
N GLN A 369 -3.65 -19.82 -14.86
CA GLN A 369 -3.45 -18.36 -14.86
C GLN A 369 -2.84 -17.87 -13.54
N LEU A 370 -3.43 -18.25 -12.39
CA LEU A 370 -2.90 -17.90 -11.07
C LEU A 370 -1.46 -18.37 -10.88
N TYR A 371 -1.13 -19.56 -11.38
CA TYR A 371 0.23 -20.08 -11.29
C TYR A 371 1.20 -19.24 -12.14
N GLN A 372 0.84 -18.87 -13.37
CA GLN A 372 1.69 -18.08 -14.26
C GLN A 372 1.99 -16.69 -13.65
N GLU A 373 0.98 -16.00 -13.14
CA GLU A 373 1.13 -14.72 -12.47
C GLU A 373 2.05 -14.83 -11.24
N LEU A 374 1.88 -15.88 -10.45
CA LEU A 374 2.67 -16.13 -9.25
C LEU A 374 4.12 -16.50 -9.59
N GLU A 375 4.33 -17.33 -10.61
CA GLU A 375 5.68 -17.71 -11.08
C GLU A 375 6.45 -16.51 -11.59
N GLU A 376 5.82 -15.64 -12.37
CA GLU A 376 6.43 -14.38 -12.84
C GLU A 376 6.84 -13.49 -11.67
N HIS A 377 5.96 -13.38 -10.67
CA HIS A 377 6.28 -12.66 -9.46
C HIS A 377 7.47 -13.26 -8.71
N TYR A 378 7.53 -14.59 -8.58
CA TYR A 378 8.63 -15.28 -7.89
C TYR A 378 9.95 -15.09 -8.65
N LYS A 379 9.96 -15.16 -9.97
CA LYS A 379 11.15 -14.91 -10.82
C LYS A 379 11.69 -13.49 -10.58
N LYS A 380 10.83 -12.46 -10.60
CA LYS A 380 11.22 -11.07 -10.31
C LYS A 380 11.77 -10.91 -8.88
N THR A 381 11.22 -11.64 -7.92
CA THR A 381 11.69 -11.62 -6.54
C THR A 381 13.08 -12.26 -6.44
N ILE A 382 13.31 -13.38 -7.11
CA ILE A 382 14.60 -14.08 -7.16
C ILE A 382 15.69 -13.21 -7.80
N GLU A 383 15.38 -12.53 -8.91
CA GLU A 383 16.29 -11.57 -9.57
C GLU A 383 16.72 -10.46 -8.61
N ARG A 384 15.78 -9.89 -7.87
CA ARG A 384 16.08 -8.86 -6.86
C ARG A 384 16.92 -9.38 -5.70
N ILE A 385 16.69 -10.62 -5.24
CA ILE A 385 17.49 -11.25 -4.18
C ILE A 385 18.90 -11.54 -4.68
N ALA A 386 19.09 -11.85 -5.95
CA ALA A 386 20.40 -12.13 -6.55
C ALA A 386 21.25 -10.86 -6.75
N ALA A 387 20.61 -9.69 -6.82
CA ALA A 387 21.28 -8.40 -7.00
C ALA A 387 21.83 -7.81 -5.67
N VAL A 388 21.54 -8.45 -4.53
CA VAL A 388 21.99 -8.09 -3.17
C VAL A 388 22.91 -9.17 -2.62
#